data_6803397bb748eedd9a7710920620462c
#
_entry.id   6803397bb748eedd9a7710920620462c
#
_cell.length_a   1.000
_cell.length_b   1.000
_cell.length_c   1.000
_cell.angle_alpha   90.00
_cell.angle_beta   90.00
_cell.angle_gamma   90.00
#
_symmetry.space_group_name_H-M   'P 1'
#
loop_
_entity.id
_entity.type
_entity.pdbx_description
1 polymer ?
#
loop_
_entity_poly.entity_id
_entity_poly.type
_entity_poly.pdbx_seq_one_letter_code
_entity_poly.pdbx_strand_id
1 'polypeptide(L)'
;MTGEVKAAFVFMMAGTLSALLLAVFVMFSQESPEAAVLSGKKEKLKESLEMVKYESVSIYYAEEDRPILELTKETLRDAAVMNRELFASPLQDSVDLIFFSNRNDMESFSKLKDITGFYSNNMRMIGLLPEERTHLNSGEGFAVFLYKRVLVHEYTHYAFHVKLRELNADPAAYPLWFHEGVAEWASAHDAIEIRTLPSVVPLSKLKTDRQWQKARTGYETDIYLQSYYLIEELAEKKGRGVILDIIEETAERGSFADGFKAAVGQSLTGFEKEFKRKYEAKKTAWKVSSFRAVFIINE
;
A
#
# COMPACT_ATOMS: atom_id res chain seq x y z
N MET A 1 -5.95 22.71 28.76
CA MET A 1 -5.47 22.80 27.37
C MET A 1 -6.69 22.62 26.49
N THR A 2 -7.05 23.68 25.79
CA THR A 2 -8.34 23.88 25.15
C THR A 2 -8.48 23.07 23.85
N GLY A 3 -9.73 22.81 23.45
CA GLY A 3 -10.08 21.96 22.29
C GLY A 3 -9.45 22.38 20.93
N GLU A 4 -8.98 23.61 20.79
CA GLU A 4 -8.31 24.13 19.60
C GLU A 4 -6.92 23.46 19.34
N VAL A 5 -6.19 23.10 20.38
CA VAL A 5 -4.88 22.43 20.25
C VAL A 5 -5.06 20.99 19.76
N LYS A 6 -6.16 20.32 20.16
CA LYS A 6 -6.47 18.96 19.67
C LYS A 6 -6.92 18.96 18.21
N ALA A 7 -7.68 19.97 17.79
CA ALA A 7 -8.13 20.08 16.39
C ALA A 7 -6.96 20.42 15.44
N ALA A 8 -6.03 21.30 15.85
CA ALA A 8 -4.84 21.64 15.08
C ALA A 8 -3.88 20.45 14.95
N PHE A 9 -3.74 19.64 16.01
CA PHE A 9 -2.91 18.44 15.99
C PHE A 9 -3.49 17.36 15.07
N VAL A 10 -4.80 17.16 15.06
CA VAL A 10 -5.50 16.24 14.15
C VAL A 10 -5.40 16.70 12.69
N PHE A 11 -5.46 18.01 12.42
CA PHE A 11 -5.31 18.54 11.05
C PHE A 11 -3.88 18.43 10.52
N MET A 12 -2.86 18.65 11.36
CA MET A 12 -1.45 18.50 10.99
C MET A 12 -1.08 17.02 10.74
N MET A 13 -1.70 16.09 11.51
CA MET A 13 -1.51 14.66 11.34
C MET A 13 -2.18 14.08 10.08
N ALA A 14 -3.26 14.69 9.59
CA ALA A 14 -3.95 14.25 8.38
C ALA A 14 -3.13 14.48 7.09
N GLY A 15 -2.28 15.52 7.06
CA GLY A 15 -1.40 15.82 5.94
C GLY A 15 -0.17 14.94 5.85
N THR A 16 0.33 14.46 6.99
CA THR A 16 1.58 13.67 7.05
C THR A 16 1.39 12.18 6.79
N LEU A 17 0.19 11.61 7.02
CA LEU A 17 -0.06 10.19 6.73
C LEU A 17 -0.11 9.89 5.24
N SER A 18 -0.55 10.81 4.40
CA SER A 18 -0.60 10.64 2.94
C SER A 18 0.78 10.74 2.27
N ALA A 19 1.75 11.37 2.91
CA ALA A 19 3.11 11.49 2.40
C ALA A 19 4.00 10.27 2.68
N LEU A 20 3.60 9.41 3.63
CA LEU A 20 4.43 8.32 4.15
C LEU A 20 4.27 6.96 3.45
N LEU A 21 3.24 6.78 2.61
CA LEU A 21 2.97 5.51 1.95
C LEU A 21 3.10 5.68 0.43
N LEU A 22 4.31 5.58 -0.08
CA LEU A 22 4.63 5.51 -1.48
C LEU A 22 5.24 4.16 -1.80
N ALA A 23 4.38 3.19 -2.07
CA ALA A 23 4.77 2.02 -2.81
C ALA A 23 4.56 2.30 -4.30
N VAL A 24 5.60 2.23 -5.09
CA VAL A 24 5.49 2.21 -6.55
C VAL A 24 6.00 0.88 -7.04
N PHE A 25 5.13 0.25 -7.74
CA PHE A 25 5.32 -0.98 -8.44
C PHE A 25 6.11 -0.72 -9.73
N VAL A 26 7.38 -1.09 -9.77
CA VAL A 26 8.18 -1.05 -10.99
C VAL A 26 8.05 -2.40 -11.70
N MET A 27 7.23 -2.44 -12.76
CA MET A 27 7.14 -3.58 -13.66
C MET A 27 8.26 -3.53 -14.70
N PHE A 28 9.27 -4.36 -14.55
CA PHE A 28 10.23 -4.65 -15.62
C PHE A 28 10.26 -6.17 -15.91
N SER A 29 10.35 -6.55 -17.16
CA SER A 29 10.53 -7.96 -17.54
C SER A 29 11.93 -8.44 -17.16
N GLN A 30 12.07 -9.71 -16.72
CA GLN A 30 13.31 -10.29 -16.16
C GLN A 30 14.52 -10.30 -17.12
N GLU A 31 14.35 -10.01 -18.40
CA GLU A 31 15.40 -10.12 -19.42
C GLU A 31 15.90 -8.79 -19.97
N SER A 32 15.52 -7.64 -19.40
CA SER A 32 15.99 -6.35 -19.89
C SER A 32 17.37 -6.01 -19.36
N PRO A 33 18.23 -5.28 -20.15
CA PRO A 33 19.52 -4.79 -19.65
C PRO A 33 19.39 -3.96 -18.36
N GLU A 34 18.26 -3.29 -18.17
CA GLU A 34 17.96 -2.52 -16.96
C GLU A 34 17.76 -3.42 -15.74
N ALA A 35 17.11 -4.58 -15.89
CA ALA A 35 16.94 -5.54 -14.81
C ALA A 35 18.30 -6.10 -14.32
N ALA A 36 19.22 -6.38 -15.24
CA ALA A 36 20.58 -6.83 -14.88
C ALA A 36 21.35 -5.74 -14.11
N VAL A 37 21.24 -4.47 -14.51
CA VAL A 37 21.87 -3.33 -13.82
C VAL A 37 21.27 -3.15 -12.42
N LEU A 38 19.96 -3.28 -12.27
CA LEU A 38 19.29 -3.17 -10.98
C LEU A 38 19.64 -4.33 -10.03
N SER A 39 19.75 -5.55 -10.57
CA SER A 39 20.22 -6.71 -9.81
C SER A 39 21.66 -6.49 -9.29
N GLY A 40 22.56 -6.00 -10.12
CA GLY A 40 23.92 -5.65 -9.70
C GLY A 40 23.97 -4.56 -8.62
N LYS A 41 23.09 -3.56 -8.71
CA LYS A 41 22.97 -2.53 -7.65
C LYS A 41 22.47 -3.11 -6.33
N LYS A 42 21.51 -4.03 -6.37
CA LYS A 42 20.99 -4.71 -5.19
C LYS A 42 22.10 -5.50 -4.50
N GLU A 43 22.86 -6.32 -5.23
CA GLU A 43 23.94 -7.10 -4.65
C GLU A 43 25.02 -6.20 -4.03
N LYS A 44 25.40 -5.12 -4.71
CA LYS A 44 26.35 -4.13 -4.17
C LYS A 44 25.84 -3.46 -2.88
N LEU A 45 24.53 -3.20 -2.78
CA LEU A 45 23.94 -2.64 -1.55
C LEU A 45 24.05 -3.62 -0.39
N LYS A 46 23.90 -4.92 -0.63
CA LYS A 46 23.99 -5.98 0.38
C LYS A 46 25.40 -6.19 0.93
N GLU A 47 26.45 -5.88 0.15
CA GLU A 47 27.85 -6.12 0.55
C GLU A 47 28.24 -5.42 1.87
N SER A 48 27.62 -4.27 2.18
CA SER A 48 27.90 -3.48 3.38
C SER A 48 26.96 -3.75 4.56
N LEU A 49 26.03 -4.68 4.41
CA LEU A 49 24.97 -4.94 5.38
C LEU A 49 25.15 -6.31 6.04
N GLU A 50 24.72 -6.41 7.29
CA GLU A 50 24.53 -7.70 7.94
C GLU A 50 23.25 -8.37 7.43
N MET A 51 23.14 -9.69 7.60
CA MET A 51 21.99 -10.45 7.17
C MET A 51 21.50 -11.40 8.27
N VAL A 52 20.18 -11.41 8.44
CA VAL A 52 19.48 -12.43 9.23
C VAL A 52 18.35 -13.03 8.40
N LYS A 53 18.22 -14.36 8.42
CA LYS A 53 17.11 -15.03 7.73
C LYS A 53 15.94 -15.21 8.69
N TYR A 54 14.75 -14.91 8.21
CA TYR A 54 13.48 -15.13 8.90
C TYR A 54 12.44 -15.71 7.93
N GLU A 55 12.09 -16.97 8.08
CA GLU A 55 11.24 -17.73 7.13
C GLU A 55 11.76 -17.61 5.67
N SER A 56 10.91 -17.11 4.76
CA SER A 56 11.26 -16.84 3.35
C SER A 56 11.96 -15.51 3.13
N VAL A 57 12.09 -14.66 4.18
CA VAL A 57 12.65 -13.32 4.09
C VAL A 57 14.11 -13.30 4.54
N SER A 58 15.01 -12.75 3.71
CA SER A 58 16.38 -12.41 4.09
C SER A 58 16.45 -10.92 4.42
N ILE A 59 16.67 -10.56 5.69
CA ILE A 59 16.68 -9.19 6.18
C ILE A 59 18.11 -8.68 6.18
N TYR A 60 18.39 -7.64 5.39
CA TYR A 60 19.68 -6.96 5.29
C TYR A 60 19.59 -5.61 6.01
N TYR A 61 20.52 -5.36 6.95
CA TYR A 61 20.45 -4.23 7.87
C TYR A 61 21.83 -3.71 8.26
N ALA A 62 21.93 -2.43 8.62
CA ALA A 62 23.12 -1.87 9.26
C ALA A 62 23.07 -2.09 10.78
N GLU A 63 24.21 -2.00 11.47
CA GLU A 63 24.29 -2.22 12.92
C GLU A 63 23.31 -1.32 13.71
N GLU A 64 23.10 -0.10 13.23
CA GLU A 64 22.15 0.86 13.84
C GLU A 64 20.69 0.39 13.80
N ASP A 65 20.34 -0.54 12.88
CA ASP A 65 19.00 -1.09 12.72
C ASP A 65 18.78 -2.38 13.53
N ARG A 66 19.83 -2.92 14.18
CA ARG A 66 19.74 -4.13 14.99
C ARG A 66 18.63 -4.09 16.06
N PRO A 67 18.39 -2.97 16.77
CA PRO A 67 17.33 -2.90 17.77
C PRO A 67 15.91 -3.09 17.24
N ILE A 68 15.65 -2.78 15.97
CA ILE A 68 14.31 -2.91 15.36
C ILE A 68 14.05 -4.29 14.72
N LEU A 69 15.03 -5.21 14.73
CA LEU A 69 14.86 -6.52 14.08
C LEU A 69 13.74 -7.36 14.69
N GLU A 70 13.56 -7.34 15.99
CA GLU A 70 12.47 -8.11 16.61
C GLU A 70 11.10 -7.55 16.25
N LEU A 71 10.94 -6.22 16.23
CA LEU A 71 9.74 -5.55 15.72
C LEU A 71 9.48 -5.93 14.25
N THR A 72 10.55 -5.99 13.45
CA THR A 72 10.47 -6.38 12.03
C THR A 72 9.99 -7.81 11.87
N LYS A 73 10.57 -8.76 12.61
CA LYS A 73 10.17 -10.18 12.56
C LYS A 73 8.74 -10.40 13.03
N GLU A 74 8.34 -9.71 14.12
CA GLU A 74 6.96 -9.74 14.59
C GLU A 74 5.99 -9.25 13.52
N THR A 75 6.31 -8.12 12.90
CA THR A 75 5.49 -7.53 11.84
C THR A 75 5.41 -8.45 10.61
N LEU A 76 6.53 -9.06 10.20
CA LEU A 76 6.57 -10.03 9.10
C LEU A 76 5.74 -11.27 9.39
N ARG A 77 5.76 -11.79 10.63
CA ARG A 77 4.93 -12.92 11.04
C ARG A 77 3.45 -12.58 10.86
N ASP A 78 3.02 -11.44 11.38
CA ASP A 78 1.62 -11.02 11.33
C ASP A 78 1.18 -10.75 9.88
N ALA A 79 2.03 -10.08 9.09
CA ALA A 79 1.83 -9.88 7.67
C ALA A 79 1.73 -11.20 6.89
N ALA A 80 2.60 -12.17 7.20
CA ALA A 80 2.60 -13.48 6.53
C ALA A 80 1.32 -14.25 6.82
N VAL A 81 0.85 -14.29 8.08
CA VAL A 81 -0.41 -14.95 8.44
C VAL A 81 -1.57 -14.35 7.67
N MET A 82 -1.72 -13.03 7.72
CA MET A 82 -2.81 -12.32 7.04
C MET A 82 -2.78 -12.54 5.52
N ASN A 83 -1.61 -12.43 4.88
CA ASN A 83 -1.50 -12.55 3.43
C ASN A 83 -1.63 -14.00 2.94
N ARG A 84 -1.21 -15.01 3.74
CA ARG A 84 -1.49 -16.43 3.43
C ARG A 84 -3.00 -16.70 3.36
N GLU A 85 -3.77 -16.11 4.25
CA GLU A 85 -5.23 -16.21 4.24
C GLU A 85 -5.83 -15.43 3.07
N LEU A 86 -5.39 -14.18 2.86
CA LEU A 86 -5.92 -13.28 1.84
C LEU A 86 -5.75 -13.83 0.42
N PHE A 87 -4.58 -14.41 0.12
CA PHE A 87 -4.24 -14.93 -1.20
C PHE A 87 -4.34 -16.45 -1.33
N ALA A 88 -4.75 -17.15 -0.27
CA ALA A 88 -4.74 -18.63 -0.21
C ALA A 88 -3.42 -19.21 -0.77
N SER A 89 -2.28 -18.66 -0.32
CA SER A 89 -0.94 -18.99 -0.80
C SER A 89 0.01 -19.29 0.37
N PRO A 90 0.88 -20.30 0.26
CA PRO A 90 1.87 -20.60 1.30
C PRO A 90 2.98 -19.55 1.42
N LEU A 91 3.15 -18.66 0.44
CA LEU A 91 4.16 -17.60 0.39
C LEU A 91 5.60 -18.10 0.60
N GLN A 92 5.98 -19.16 -0.14
CA GLN A 92 7.28 -19.82 0.01
C GLN A 92 8.42 -19.20 -0.81
N ASP A 93 8.12 -18.31 -1.73
CA ASP A 93 9.12 -17.61 -2.54
C ASP A 93 10.04 -16.76 -1.66
N SER A 94 11.33 -16.78 -1.96
CA SER A 94 12.28 -15.93 -1.22
C SER A 94 12.16 -14.47 -1.62
N VAL A 95 12.30 -13.57 -0.64
CA VAL A 95 12.35 -12.11 -0.83
C VAL A 95 13.44 -11.52 0.07
N ASP A 96 14.18 -10.53 -0.45
CA ASP A 96 15.12 -9.75 0.33
C ASP A 96 14.40 -8.51 0.89
N LEU A 97 14.54 -8.28 2.20
CA LEU A 97 14.15 -7.04 2.85
C LEU A 97 15.41 -6.26 3.16
N ILE A 98 15.57 -5.06 2.60
CA ILE A 98 16.78 -4.25 2.75
C ILE A 98 16.43 -2.93 3.42
N PHE A 99 17.09 -2.62 4.53
CA PHE A 99 16.99 -1.33 5.17
C PHE A 99 17.90 -0.30 4.51
N PHE A 100 17.35 0.84 4.19
CA PHE A 100 18.08 1.99 3.70
C PHE A 100 18.46 2.91 4.86
N SER A 101 19.70 3.37 4.88
CA SER A 101 20.19 4.24 5.96
C SER A 101 19.60 5.65 5.88
N ASN A 102 19.26 6.11 4.68
CA ASN A 102 18.71 7.43 4.46
C ASN A 102 17.84 7.53 3.19
N ARG A 103 17.04 8.59 3.12
CA ARG A 103 16.10 8.87 2.04
C ARG A 103 16.79 9.04 0.67
N ASN A 104 17.92 9.72 0.62
CA ASN A 104 18.61 10.00 -0.63
C ASN A 104 19.08 8.70 -1.32
N ASP A 105 19.59 7.75 -0.55
CA ASP A 105 20.01 6.46 -1.07
C ASP A 105 18.82 5.66 -1.57
N MET A 106 17.73 5.64 -0.83
CA MET A 106 16.48 4.96 -1.22
C MET A 106 15.90 5.55 -2.51
N GLU A 107 15.79 6.88 -2.62
CA GLU A 107 15.30 7.56 -3.80
C GLU A 107 16.23 7.40 -5.01
N SER A 108 17.54 7.42 -4.76
CA SER A 108 18.55 7.18 -5.81
C SER A 108 18.47 5.76 -6.35
N PHE A 109 18.21 4.79 -5.47
CA PHE A 109 18.07 3.38 -5.82
C PHE A 109 16.76 3.10 -6.55
N SER A 110 15.64 3.45 -5.94
CA SER A 110 14.29 3.17 -6.43
C SER A 110 13.82 4.08 -7.58
N LYS A 111 14.43 5.27 -7.74
CA LYS A 111 13.98 6.37 -8.62
C LYS A 111 12.64 6.97 -8.25
N LEU A 112 12.16 6.68 -7.05
CA LEU A 112 10.91 7.19 -6.50
C LEU A 112 11.19 8.32 -5.51
N LYS A 113 10.25 9.23 -5.36
CA LYS A 113 10.36 10.39 -4.48
C LYS A 113 9.38 10.29 -3.31
N ASP A 114 9.83 10.78 -2.16
CA ASP A 114 8.99 10.87 -0.95
C ASP A 114 8.39 9.51 -0.53
N ILE A 115 9.25 8.46 -0.53
CA ILE A 115 8.85 7.10 -0.12
C ILE A 115 9.58 6.68 1.15
N THR A 116 8.96 5.76 1.90
CA THR A 116 9.55 5.08 3.07
C THR A 116 9.59 3.56 2.90
N GLY A 117 8.93 3.03 1.87
CA GLY A 117 8.95 1.65 1.46
C GLY A 117 8.75 1.51 -0.04
N PHE A 118 9.16 0.37 -0.59
CA PHE A 118 8.81 -0.08 -1.94
C PHE A 118 9.01 -1.60 -2.07
N TYR A 119 8.21 -2.21 -2.91
CA TYR A 119 8.44 -3.57 -3.39
C TYR A 119 8.87 -3.57 -4.86
N SER A 120 9.85 -4.38 -5.20
CA SER A 120 10.27 -4.63 -6.58
C SER A 120 10.14 -6.12 -6.91
N ASN A 121 9.21 -6.46 -7.80
CA ASN A 121 9.01 -7.84 -8.23
C ASN A 121 10.23 -8.41 -8.98
N ASN A 122 10.86 -7.61 -9.83
CA ASN A 122 12.04 -8.05 -10.61
C ASN A 122 13.23 -8.38 -9.75
N MET A 123 13.45 -7.58 -8.70
CA MET A 123 14.54 -7.81 -7.75
C MET A 123 14.12 -8.74 -6.62
N ARG A 124 12.84 -9.11 -6.51
CA ARG A 124 12.26 -9.80 -5.36
C ARG A 124 12.75 -9.16 -4.05
N MET A 125 12.49 -7.87 -3.93
CA MET A 125 13.05 -7.06 -2.88
C MET A 125 12.02 -6.10 -2.31
N ILE A 126 11.98 -6.03 -0.98
CA ILE A 126 11.33 -4.97 -0.21
C ILE A 126 12.43 -4.01 0.24
N GLY A 127 12.33 -2.73 -0.10
CA GLY A 127 13.16 -1.68 0.46
C GLY A 127 12.40 -0.94 1.55
N LEU A 128 13.01 -0.74 2.72
CA LEU A 128 12.44 0.04 3.81
C LEU A 128 13.42 1.12 4.27
N LEU A 129 12.86 2.29 4.59
CA LEU A 129 13.55 3.35 5.29
C LEU A 129 12.98 3.46 6.71
N PRO A 130 13.65 2.89 7.74
CA PRO A 130 13.21 3.06 9.12
C PRO A 130 13.43 4.52 9.55
N GLU A 131 12.46 5.39 9.30
CA GLU A 131 12.47 6.75 9.81
C GLU A 131 12.29 6.74 11.33
N GLU A 132 12.76 7.79 12.00
CA GLU A 132 12.58 7.93 13.46
C GLU A 132 13.12 6.73 14.28
N ARG A 133 14.32 6.20 13.88
CA ARG A 133 14.94 5.03 14.56
C ARG A 133 14.94 5.12 16.08
N THR A 134 15.20 6.30 16.63
CA THR A 134 15.17 6.53 18.08
C THR A 134 13.79 6.26 18.67
N HIS A 135 12.73 6.71 18.01
CA HIS A 135 11.34 6.51 18.45
C HIS A 135 10.89 5.06 18.23
N LEU A 136 11.35 4.41 17.16
CA LEU A 136 11.13 2.98 16.97
C LEU A 136 11.78 2.15 18.07
N ASN A 137 13.02 2.47 18.43
CA ASN A 137 13.78 1.77 19.47
C ASN A 137 13.16 1.98 20.86
N SER A 138 12.56 3.14 21.13
CA SER A 138 11.84 3.42 22.38
C SER A 138 10.43 2.83 22.42
N GLY A 139 9.94 2.24 21.31
CA GLY A 139 8.59 1.69 21.22
C GLY A 139 7.50 2.75 21.15
N GLU A 140 7.81 3.97 20.67
CA GLU A 140 6.81 5.02 20.55
C GLU A 140 5.68 4.59 19.59
N GLY A 141 4.45 4.56 20.12
CA GLY A 141 3.31 3.92 19.48
C GLY A 141 3.02 4.41 18.07
N PHE A 142 3.22 5.71 17.79
CA PHE A 142 2.97 6.26 16.44
C PHE A 142 4.06 5.87 15.44
N ALA A 143 5.32 5.93 15.81
CA ALA A 143 6.45 5.52 14.96
C ALA A 143 6.36 4.02 14.65
N VAL A 144 6.08 3.20 15.67
CA VAL A 144 5.87 1.75 15.53
C VAL A 144 4.69 1.46 14.60
N PHE A 145 3.57 2.17 14.75
CA PHE A 145 2.40 2.02 13.91
C PHE A 145 2.73 2.31 12.43
N LEU A 146 3.38 3.43 12.14
CA LEU A 146 3.76 3.79 10.77
C LEU A 146 4.71 2.78 10.15
N TYR A 147 5.72 2.35 10.91
CA TYR A 147 6.68 1.34 10.47
C TYR A 147 5.98 0.01 10.12
N LYS A 148 5.15 -0.51 11.02
CA LYS A 148 4.39 -1.74 10.80
C LYS A 148 3.51 -1.61 9.56
N ARG A 149 2.83 -0.49 9.40
CA ARG A 149 1.95 -0.23 8.26
C ARG A 149 2.71 -0.27 6.93
N VAL A 150 3.86 0.41 6.83
CA VAL A 150 4.69 0.39 5.62
C VAL A 150 5.17 -1.03 5.31
N LEU A 151 5.70 -1.75 6.30
CA LEU A 151 6.19 -3.11 6.09
C LEU A 151 5.08 -4.06 5.64
N VAL A 152 3.88 -3.99 6.25
CA VAL A 152 2.73 -4.83 5.84
C VAL A 152 2.30 -4.49 4.42
N HIS A 153 2.26 -3.21 4.04
CA HIS A 153 1.92 -2.75 2.69
C HIS A 153 2.87 -3.36 1.65
N GLU A 154 4.18 -3.22 1.83
CA GLU A 154 5.18 -3.75 0.89
C GLU A 154 5.19 -5.29 0.86
N TYR A 155 4.99 -5.93 2.01
CA TYR A 155 4.86 -7.37 2.08
C TYR A 155 3.60 -7.88 1.36
N THR A 156 2.53 -7.10 1.36
CA THR A 156 1.30 -7.43 0.62
C THR A 156 1.54 -7.39 -0.89
N HIS A 157 2.32 -6.43 -1.41
CA HIS A 157 2.74 -6.45 -2.80
C HIS A 157 3.56 -7.69 -3.15
N TYR A 158 4.51 -8.08 -2.29
CA TYR A 158 5.25 -9.34 -2.47
C TYR A 158 4.31 -10.54 -2.53
N ALA A 159 3.39 -10.66 -1.58
CA ALA A 159 2.44 -11.77 -1.49
C ALA A 159 1.49 -11.83 -2.71
N PHE A 160 1.00 -10.67 -3.16
CA PHE A 160 0.20 -10.55 -4.38
C PHE A 160 0.95 -11.11 -5.60
N HIS A 161 2.24 -10.77 -5.75
CA HIS A 161 3.06 -11.26 -6.85
C HIS A 161 3.40 -12.75 -6.73
N VAL A 162 3.55 -13.28 -5.52
CA VAL A 162 3.65 -14.74 -5.31
C VAL A 162 2.40 -15.41 -5.87
N LYS A 163 1.21 -14.92 -5.50
CA LYS A 163 -0.05 -15.46 -6.01
C LYS A 163 -0.16 -15.38 -7.53
N LEU A 164 0.24 -14.25 -8.14
CA LEU A 164 0.22 -14.13 -9.60
C LEU A 164 1.13 -15.14 -10.29
N ARG A 165 2.31 -15.42 -9.72
CA ARG A 165 3.21 -16.46 -10.26
C ARG A 165 2.61 -17.85 -10.13
N GLU A 166 1.98 -18.19 -9.01
CA GLU A 166 1.25 -19.45 -8.82
C GLU A 166 0.16 -19.66 -9.88
N LEU A 167 -0.53 -18.58 -10.25
CA LEU A 167 -1.57 -18.59 -11.28
C LEU A 167 -1.02 -18.46 -12.70
N ASN A 168 0.29 -18.26 -12.88
CA ASN A 168 0.92 -17.92 -14.16
C ASN A 168 0.24 -16.70 -14.83
N ALA A 169 -0.17 -15.73 -14.02
CA ALA A 169 -0.89 -14.55 -14.47
C ALA A 169 0.05 -13.38 -14.74
N ASP A 170 -0.26 -12.60 -15.78
CA ASP A 170 0.46 -11.37 -16.11
C ASP A 170 0.08 -10.26 -15.12
N PRO A 171 1.03 -9.73 -14.32
CA PRO A 171 0.76 -8.61 -13.42
C PRO A 171 0.18 -7.37 -14.13
N ALA A 172 0.51 -7.14 -15.41
CA ALA A 172 -0.01 -6.03 -16.19
C ALA A 172 -1.52 -6.13 -16.49
N ALA A 173 -2.11 -7.31 -16.31
CA ALA A 173 -3.56 -7.46 -16.43
C ALA A 173 -4.33 -6.75 -15.31
N TYR A 174 -3.68 -6.51 -14.17
CA TYR A 174 -4.31 -5.90 -12.99
C TYR A 174 -4.02 -4.40 -12.92
N PRO A 175 -5.03 -3.52 -12.76
CA PRO A 175 -4.81 -2.09 -12.69
C PRO A 175 -4.14 -1.69 -11.37
N LEU A 176 -3.29 -0.66 -11.40
CA LEU A 176 -2.49 -0.25 -10.25
C LEU A 176 -3.35 0.14 -9.03
N TRP A 177 -4.52 0.77 -9.24
CA TRP A 177 -5.43 1.07 -8.14
C TRP A 177 -5.87 -0.17 -7.34
N PHE A 178 -5.92 -1.34 -8.00
CA PHE A 178 -6.29 -2.59 -7.32
C PHE A 178 -5.11 -3.12 -6.51
N HIS A 179 -3.89 -3.11 -7.07
CA HIS A 179 -2.68 -3.49 -6.32
C HIS A 179 -2.50 -2.63 -5.07
N GLU A 180 -2.50 -1.31 -5.25
CA GLU A 180 -2.34 -0.35 -4.15
C GLU A 180 -3.49 -0.44 -3.15
N GLY A 181 -4.71 -0.58 -3.66
CA GLY A 181 -5.89 -0.72 -2.80
C GLY A 181 -5.84 -1.95 -1.91
N VAL A 182 -5.42 -3.09 -2.42
CA VAL A 182 -5.27 -4.33 -1.63
C VAL A 182 -4.16 -4.16 -0.58
N ALA A 183 -3.03 -3.56 -0.95
CA ALA A 183 -1.93 -3.31 -0.01
C ALA A 183 -2.32 -2.29 1.08
N GLU A 184 -2.99 -1.20 0.72
CA GLU A 184 -3.53 -0.23 1.68
C GLU A 184 -4.57 -0.87 2.61
N TRP A 185 -5.48 -1.67 2.07
CA TRP A 185 -6.52 -2.33 2.84
C TRP A 185 -5.93 -3.33 3.84
N ALA A 186 -4.97 -4.13 3.41
CA ALA A 186 -4.27 -5.09 4.26
C ALA A 186 -3.48 -4.41 5.38
N SER A 187 -2.80 -3.28 5.08
CA SER A 187 -1.96 -2.57 6.05
C SER A 187 -2.71 -1.69 7.03
N ALA A 188 -3.97 -1.34 6.74
CA ALA A 188 -4.73 -0.34 7.48
C ALA A 188 -5.90 -0.91 8.30
N HIS A 189 -6.03 -2.23 8.39
CA HIS A 189 -7.21 -2.95 8.86
C HIS A 189 -7.84 -2.44 10.17
N ASP A 190 -7.06 -1.84 11.08
CA ASP A 190 -7.55 -1.41 12.40
C ASP A 190 -7.43 0.09 12.67
N ALA A 191 -7.03 0.91 11.69
CA ALA A 191 -6.52 2.25 12.01
C ALA A 191 -7.05 3.41 11.14
N ILE A 192 -7.94 3.19 10.18
CA ILE A 192 -8.46 4.29 9.36
C ILE A 192 -9.67 4.93 10.04
N GLU A 193 -9.47 6.11 10.64
CA GLU A 193 -10.55 7.03 10.86
C GLU A 193 -11.24 7.36 9.54
N ILE A 194 -12.57 7.38 9.54
CA ILE A 194 -13.39 7.69 8.36
C ILE A 194 -13.00 9.06 7.82
N ARG A 195 -12.17 9.07 6.77
CA ARG A 195 -11.82 10.29 6.04
C ARG A 195 -12.77 10.47 4.87
N THR A 196 -13.09 11.72 4.57
CA THR A 196 -13.87 12.06 3.38
C THR A 196 -12.95 12.20 2.18
N LEU A 197 -13.36 11.69 1.02
CA LEU A 197 -12.67 11.98 -0.23
C LEU A 197 -13.16 13.33 -0.77
N PRO A 198 -12.27 14.30 -1.05
CA PRO A 198 -12.66 15.58 -1.67
C PRO A 198 -13.30 15.40 -3.04
N SER A 199 -12.83 14.42 -3.80
CA SER A 199 -13.36 14.01 -5.10
C SER A 199 -13.04 12.55 -5.37
N VAL A 200 -13.63 11.95 -6.40
CA VAL A 200 -13.29 10.59 -6.86
C VAL A 200 -12.58 10.68 -8.19
N VAL A 201 -11.35 10.20 -8.24
CA VAL A 201 -10.56 10.11 -9.47
C VAL A 201 -11.06 8.90 -10.28
N PRO A 202 -11.35 9.05 -11.59
CA PRO A 202 -11.79 7.93 -12.41
C PRO A 202 -10.78 6.78 -12.43
N LEU A 203 -11.25 5.53 -12.29
CA LEU A 203 -10.40 4.33 -12.28
C LEU A 203 -9.58 4.18 -13.56
N SER A 204 -10.09 4.68 -14.69
CA SER A 204 -9.36 4.74 -15.96
C SER A 204 -8.10 5.61 -15.91
N LYS A 205 -7.93 6.45 -14.90
CA LYS A 205 -6.76 7.32 -14.65
C LYS A 205 -5.82 6.76 -13.58
N LEU A 206 -6.09 5.57 -13.04
CA LEU A 206 -5.36 4.92 -11.96
C LEU A 206 -4.88 3.51 -12.34
N LYS A 207 -4.72 3.21 -13.64
CA LYS A 207 -4.40 1.87 -14.13
C LYS A 207 -2.91 1.57 -14.19
N THR A 208 -2.08 2.57 -14.47
CA THR A 208 -0.64 2.42 -14.74
C THR A 208 0.17 3.37 -13.89
N ASP A 209 1.47 3.07 -13.68
CA ASP A 209 2.41 3.92 -12.94
C ASP A 209 2.38 5.37 -13.41
N ARG A 210 2.42 5.59 -14.72
CA ARG A 210 2.39 6.95 -15.29
C ARG A 210 1.09 7.70 -14.93
N GLN A 211 -0.04 7.00 -14.97
CA GLN A 211 -1.34 7.57 -14.61
C GLN A 211 -1.42 7.84 -13.10
N TRP A 212 -0.89 6.90 -12.30
CA TRP A 212 -0.82 6.99 -10.84
C TRP A 212 -0.02 8.19 -10.40
N GLN A 213 1.23 8.33 -10.89
CA GLN A 213 2.09 9.47 -10.55
C GLN A 213 1.45 10.82 -10.94
N LYS A 214 0.80 10.88 -12.10
CA LYS A 214 0.06 12.07 -12.52
C LYS A 214 -1.15 12.35 -11.61
N ALA A 215 -1.87 11.32 -11.18
CA ALA A 215 -3.02 11.48 -10.32
C ALA A 215 -2.61 11.91 -8.91
N ARG A 216 -1.52 11.38 -8.38
CA ARG A 216 -0.99 11.68 -7.05
C ARG A 216 -0.66 13.15 -6.85
N THR A 217 -0.15 13.81 -7.89
CA THR A 217 0.26 15.22 -7.84
C THR A 217 -0.77 16.17 -8.45
N GLY A 218 -1.72 15.65 -9.22
CA GLY A 218 -2.65 16.45 -10.01
C GLY A 218 -4.07 16.57 -9.47
N TYR A 219 -4.41 15.82 -8.43
CA TYR A 219 -5.73 15.85 -7.79
C TYR A 219 -5.60 16.20 -6.32
N GLU A 220 -6.64 16.83 -5.76
CA GLU A 220 -6.73 17.10 -4.31
C GLU A 220 -7.10 15.84 -3.50
N THR A 221 -7.44 14.75 -4.19
CA THR A 221 -7.84 13.48 -3.58
C THR A 221 -6.62 12.61 -3.31
N ASP A 222 -6.55 12.08 -2.09
CA ASP A 222 -5.64 10.99 -1.75
C ASP A 222 -6.07 9.72 -2.49
N ILE A 223 -5.32 9.34 -3.53
CA ILE A 223 -5.64 8.18 -4.37
C ILE A 223 -5.37 6.85 -3.68
N TYR A 224 -4.48 6.80 -2.68
CA TYR A 224 -4.26 5.62 -1.85
C TYR A 224 -5.48 5.37 -0.97
N LEU A 225 -5.96 6.41 -0.29
CA LEU A 225 -7.19 6.34 0.50
C LEU A 225 -8.41 5.99 -0.36
N GLN A 226 -8.49 6.54 -1.59
CA GLN A 226 -9.54 6.16 -2.52
C GLN A 226 -9.46 4.67 -2.86
N SER A 227 -8.26 4.15 -3.13
CA SER A 227 -8.05 2.74 -3.47
C SER A 227 -8.34 1.83 -2.29
N TYR A 228 -7.97 2.22 -1.07
CA TYR A 228 -8.39 1.55 0.16
C TYR A 228 -9.92 1.41 0.21
N TYR A 229 -10.66 2.52 0.05
CA TYR A 229 -12.13 2.49 0.14
C TYR A 229 -12.80 1.69 -0.98
N LEU A 230 -12.17 1.57 -2.15
CA LEU A 230 -12.66 0.70 -3.23
C LEU A 230 -12.59 -0.77 -2.81
N ILE A 231 -11.50 -1.19 -2.19
CA ILE A 231 -11.35 -2.57 -1.71
C ILE A 231 -12.24 -2.82 -0.49
N GLU A 232 -12.33 -1.86 0.43
CA GLU A 232 -13.23 -1.96 1.59
C GLU A 232 -14.70 -2.12 1.16
N GLU A 233 -15.15 -1.35 0.17
CA GLU A 233 -16.49 -1.47 -0.39
C GLU A 233 -16.77 -2.85 -1.01
N LEU A 234 -15.77 -3.42 -1.68
CA LEU A 234 -15.85 -4.78 -2.23
C LEU A 234 -15.93 -5.82 -1.11
N ALA A 235 -15.07 -5.71 -0.10
CA ALA A 235 -15.03 -6.61 1.04
C ALA A 235 -16.32 -6.52 1.90
N GLU A 236 -16.85 -5.32 2.13
CA GLU A 236 -18.14 -5.11 2.82
C GLU A 236 -19.30 -5.77 2.07
N LYS A 237 -19.36 -5.63 0.75
CA LYS A 237 -20.47 -6.14 -0.06
C LYS A 237 -20.45 -7.64 -0.33
N LYS A 238 -19.26 -8.21 -0.46
CA LYS A 238 -19.05 -9.57 -0.98
C LYS A 238 -18.28 -10.49 -0.03
N GLY A 239 -17.75 -9.94 1.06
CA GLY A 239 -16.82 -10.65 1.94
C GLY A 239 -15.37 -10.53 1.44
N ARG A 240 -14.42 -10.79 2.35
CA ARG A 240 -12.97 -10.63 2.09
C ARG A 240 -12.47 -11.50 0.93
N GLY A 241 -13.06 -12.67 0.72
CA GLY A 241 -12.68 -13.62 -0.34
C GLY A 241 -12.83 -13.05 -1.75
N VAL A 242 -13.66 -12.01 -1.95
CA VAL A 242 -13.85 -11.39 -3.28
C VAL A 242 -12.54 -10.86 -3.89
N ILE A 243 -11.57 -10.48 -3.06
CA ILE A 243 -10.26 -10.03 -3.53
C ILE A 243 -9.54 -11.17 -4.27
N LEU A 244 -9.51 -12.34 -3.66
CA LEU A 244 -8.94 -13.55 -4.26
C LEU A 244 -9.74 -13.98 -5.50
N ASP A 245 -11.07 -13.96 -5.42
CA ASP A 245 -11.93 -14.31 -6.56
C ASP A 245 -11.66 -13.40 -7.78
N ILE A 246 -11.47 -12.09 -7.56
CA ILE A 246 -11.12 -11.15 -8.64
C ILE A 246 -9.75 -11.50 -9.24
N ILE A 247 -8.78 -11.88 -8.41
CA ILE A 247 -7.44 -12.24 -8.88
C ILE A 247 -7.50 -13.51 -9.74
N GLU A 248 -8.15 -14.55 -9.26
CA GLU A 248 -8.25 -15.84 -9.93
C GLU A 248 -9.07 -15.74 -11.23
N GLU A 249 -10.23 -15.09 -11.20
CA GLU A 249 -11.06 -14.86 -12.39
C GLU A 249 -10.36 -13.98 -13.43
N THR A 250 -9.53 -13.02 -13.00
CA THR A 250 -8.72 -12.20 -13.92
C THR A 250 -7.63 -13.04 -14.58
N ALA A 251 -6.96 -13.91 -13.82
CA ALA A 251 -5.95 -14.83 -14.35
C ALA A 251 -6.54 -15.78 -15.38
N GLU A 252 -7.72 -16.36 -15.10
CA GLU A 252 -8.40 -17.29 -16.01
C GLU A 252 -8.85 -16.60 -17.31
N ARG A 253 -9.37 -15.36 -17.21
CA ARG A 253 -9.95 -14.65 -18.36
C ARG A 253 -8.97 -13.78 -19.13
N GLY A 254 -7.79 -13.50 -18.57
CA GLY A 254 -6.81 -12.59 -19.16
C GLY A 254 -7.26 -11.13 -19.22
N SER A 255 -8.33 -10.76 -18.49
CA SER A 255 -8.95 -9.43 -18.51
C SER A 255 -9.48 -9.05 -17.13
N PHE A 256 -8.96 -7.97 -16.54
CA PHE A 256 -9.43 -7.49 -15.24
C PHE A 256 -10.93 -7.13 -15.25
N ALA A 257 -11.41 -6.51 -16.32
CA ALA A 257 -12.82 -6.12 -16.40
C ALA A 257 -13.76 -7.33 -16.42
N ASP A 258 -13.36 -8.41 -17.08
CA ASP A 258 -14.15 -9.64 -17.17
C ASP A 258 -14.03 -10.46 -15.89
N GLY A 259 -12.83 -10.57 -15.31
CA GLY A 259 -12.59 -11.20 -14.02
C GLY A 259 -13.35 -10.49 -12.89
N PHE A 260 -13.26 -9.17 -12.82
CA PHE A 260 -14.02 -8.36 -11.88
C PHE A 260 -15.53 -8.61 -12.01
N LYS A 261 -16.06 -8.62 -13.25
CA LYS A 261 -17.48 -8.87 -13.47
C LYS A 261 -17.89 -10.28 -13.05
N ALA A 262 -17.07 -11.27 -13.26
CA ALA A 262 -17.32 -12.65 -12.87
C ALA A 262 -17.35 -12.80 -11.33
N ALA A 263 -16.33 -12.29 -10.65
CA ALA A 263 -16.22 -12.38 -9.19
C ALA A 263 -17.26 -11.52 -8.45
N VAL A 264 -17.48 -10.29 -8.91
CA VAL A 264 -18.35 -9.33 -8.21
C VAL A 264 -19.82 -9.42 -8.62
N GLY A 265 -20.10 -9.96 -9.81
CA GLY A 265 -21.46 -10.01 -10.40
C GLY A 265 -21.94 -8.68 -10.97
N GLN A 266 -21.03 -7.70 -11.12
CA GLN A 266 -21.31 -6.35 -11.57
C GLN A 266 -20.16 -5.85 -12.45
N SER A 267 -20.43 -5.01 -13.45
CA SER A 267 -19.36 -4.41 -14.26
C SER A 267 -18.53 -3.43 -13.45
N LEU A 268 -17.23 -3.32 -13.76
CA LEU A 268 -16.33 -2.36 -13.13
C LEU A 268 -16.84 -0.91 -13.24
N THR A 269 -17.39 -0.54 -14.40
CA THR A 269 -18.00 0.79 -14.61
C THR A 269 -19.24 1.01 -13.74
N GLY A 270 -20.05 -0.02 -13.55
CA GLY A 270 -21.21 0.02 -12.63
C GLY A 270 -20.78 0.24 -11.19
N PHE A 271 -19.77 -0.51 -10.73
CA PHE A 271 -19.18 -0.38 -9.41
C PHE A 271 -18.59 1.02 -9.17
N GLU A 272 -17.79 1.53 -10.12
CA GLU A 272 -17.22 2.88 -10.05
C GLU A 272 -18.29 3.98 -9.93
N LYS A 273 -19.39 3.86 -10.68
CA LYS A 273 -20.51 4.80 -10.62
C LYS A 273 -21.21 4.79 -9.25
N GLU A 274 -21.41 3.61 -8.67
CA GLU A 274 -22.02 3.47 -7.33
C GLU A 274 -21.10 4.04 -6.25
N PHE A 275 -19.81 3.69 -6.30
CA PHE A 275 -18.79 4.21 -5.40
C PHE A 275 -18.76 5.75 -5.43
N LYS A 276 -18.66 6.33 -6.61
CA LYS A 276 -18.68 7.79 -6.77
C LYS A 276 -19.92 8.44 -6.16
N ARG A 277 -21.10 7.89 -6.43
CA ARG A 277 -22.36 8.38 -5.85
C ARG A 277 -22.38 8.30 -4.31
N LYS A 278 -21.87 7.21 -3.71
CA LYS A 278 -21.78 7.03 -2.25
C LYS A 278 -20.92 8.12 -1.61
N TYR A 279 -19.77 8.45 -2.21
CA TYR A 279 -18.85 9.44 -1.65
C TYR A 279 -19.28 10.88 -1.92
N GLU A 280 -19.90 11.19 -3.05
CA GLU A 280 -20.51 12.49 -3.31
C GLU A 280 -21.68 12.79 -2.36
N ALA A 281 -22.52 11.79 -2.06
CA ALA A 281 -23.61 11.91 -1.08
C ALA A 281 -23.08 12.15 0.34
N LYS A 282 -22.03 11.45 0.77
CA LYS A 282 -21.38 11.67 2.07
C LYS A 282 -20.82 13.10 2.20
N LYS A 283 -20.20 13.63 1.14
CA LYS A 283 -19.69 15.01 1.10
C LYS A 283 -20.79 16.04 1.30
N THR A 284 -21.96 15.82 0.71
CA THR A 284 -23.12 16.72 0.84
C THR A 284 -23.70 16.68 2.25
N ALA A 285 -23.83 15.49 2.84
CA ALA A 285 -24.33 15.30 4.20
C ALA A 285 -23.43 15.96 5.24
N TRP A 286 -22.10 15.83 5.09
CA TRP A 286 -21.12 16.47 5.99
C TRP A 286 -21.15 18.01 5.88
N LYS A 287 -21.24 18.58 4.69
CA LYS A 287 -21.41 20.02 4.51
C LYS A 287 -22.67 20.53 5.22
N VAL A 288 -23.79 19.83 5.09
CA VAL A 288 -25.04 20.21 5.75
C VAL A 288 -24.94 20.13 7.27
N SER A 289 -24.30 19.11 7.82
CA SER A 289 -24.09 18.96 9.27
C SER A 289 -23.15 20.03 9.83
N SER A 290 -22.08 20.37 9.10
CA SER A 290 -21.12 21.41 9.49
C SER A 290 -21.77 22.81 9.47
N PHE A 291 -22.65 23.09 8.52
CA PHE A 291 -23.44 24.35 8.49
C PHE A 291 -24.44 24.41 9.64
N ARG A 292 -25.07 23.31 10.03
CA ARG A 292 -25.98 23.29 11.20
C ARG A 292 -25.25 23.52 12.52
N ALA A 293 -24.05 22.98 12.67
CA ALA A 293 -23.25 23.19 13.88
C ALA A 293 -22.79 24.65 14.08
N VAL A 294 -22.61 25.40 12.98
CA VAL A 294 -22.23 26.82 13.05
C VAL A 294 -23.43 27.72 13.41
N PHE A 295 -24.67 27.32 13.10
CA PHE A 295 -25.88 28.11 13.41
C PHE A 295 -26.45 27.89 14.81
N ILE A 296 -26.00 26.86 15.56
CA ILE A 296 -26.48 26.56 16.94
C ILE A 296 -25.66 27.29 18.01
N ILE A 297 -24.55 27.96 17.67
CA ILE A 297 -23.67 28.67 18.62
C ILE A 297 -24.03 30.16 18.76
N ASN A 298 -25.03 30.67 18.05
CA ASN A 298 -25.43 32.08 18.08
C ASN A 298 -26.89 32.32 18.56
N GLU A 299 -27.41 31.51 19.49
CA GLU A 299 -28.60 31.85 20.28
C GLU A 299 -28.28 31.92 21.77
#